data_c9d77157caceac994eaffc09e69735aa
#
_entry.id   c9d77157caceac994eaffc09e69735aa
#
_cell.length_a   1.000
_cell.length_b   1.000
_cell.length_c   1.000
_cell.angle_alpha   90.00
_cell.angle_beta   90.00
_cell.angle_gamma   90.00
#
_symmetry.space_group_name_H-M   'P 1'
#
loop_
_entity.id
_entity.type
_entity.pdbx_description
1 polymer ?
#
loop_
_entity_poly.entity_id
_entity_poly.type
_entity_poly.pdbx_seq_one_letter_code
_entity_poly.pdbx_strand_id
1 'polypeptide(L)'
;RLEGRTVLLRAHGEPPSTYRLAREHRIRIIDATCPVVLQLQRRIHRCYNEIKGTPAQLVIYGKKGHAEVNGLVGQTDGTAIVIEHQEEALTRLDFSRDIYLFSQTTKSLEGFGQTVELIRAHLAAGVHFRYFDTICRQVSNRLSTIRDFAARHDYVYFVAGKKSSNGQMLYDQCRLANPRSVFISEVAEITEPLPPDVHSVGVCGATSTPKWLMEEVAERIRTLNA
;
A
#
# COMPACT_ATOMS: atom_id res chain seq x y z
N ARG A 1 -10.24 -22.43 -18.20
CA ARG A 1 -11.46 -21.58 -18.32
C ARG A 1 -11.18 -20.13 -18.70
N LEU A 2 -9.92 -19.68 -18.71
CA LEU A 2 -9.51 -18.32 -19.12
C LEU A 2 -8.73 -18.33 -20.45
N GLU A 3 -8.55 -19.47 -21.08
CA GLU A 3 -7.82 -19.59 -22.34
C GLU A 3 -8.43 -18.67 -23.41
N GLY A 4 -7.58 -17.93 -24.12
CA GLY A 4 -7.98 -16.96 -25.13
C GLY A 4 -8.69 -15.71 -24.60
N ARG A 5 -8.86 -15.56 -23.29
CA ARG A 5 -9.50 -14.39 -22.66
C ARG A 5 -8.50 -13.24 -22.44
N THR A 6 -9.04 -12.04 -22.29
CA THR A 6 -8.28 -10.88 -21.86
C THR A 6 -8.45 -10.68 -20.34
N VAL A 7 -7.34 -10.54 -19.62
CA VAL A 7 -7.33 -10.36 -18.16
C VAL A 7 -6.61 -9.05 -17.83
N LEU A 8 -7.21 -8.25 -16.96
CA LEU A 8 -6.61 -7.04 -16.41
C LEU A 8 -5.90 -7.39 -15.10
N LEU A 9 -4.58 -7.16 -15.04
CA LEU A 9 -3.82 -7.22 -13.80
C LEU A 9 -3.91 -5.89 -13.07
N ARG A 10 -4.11 -5.97 -11.75
CA ARG A 10 -4.28 -4.79 -10.89
C ARG A 10 -2.95 -4.14 -10.54
N ALA A 11 -3.00 -2.97 -9.91
CA ALA A 11 -1.85 -2.14 -9.56
C ALA A 11 -0.78 -2.81 -8.66
N HIS A 12 -1.11 -3.93 -8.03
CA HIS A 12 -0.24 -4.60 -7.04
C HIS A 12 0.93 -5.39 -7.66
N GLY A 13 0.88 -5.64 -8.97
CA GLY A 13 1.88 -6.48 -9.65
C GLY A 13 1.70 -7.97 -9.36
N GLU A 14 2.25 -8.78 -10.23
CA GLU A 14 2.15 -10.24 -10.18
C GLU A 14 3.55 -10.89 -10.21
N PRO A 15 3.68 -12.12 -9.71
CA PRO A 15 4.93 -12.86 -9.85
C PRO A 15 5.19 -13.26 -11.32
N PRO A 16 6.45 -13.49 -11.73
CA PRO A 16 6.80 -13.91 -13.09
C PRO A 16 6.05 -15.17 -13.55
N SER A 17 5.68 -16.05 -12.61
CA SER A 17 4.89 -17.26 -12.88
C SER A 17 3.51 -16.97 -13.48
N THR A 18 2.84 -15.89 -13.04
CA THR A 18 1.54 -15.47 -13.60
C THR A 18 1.66 -15.13 -15.08
N TYR A 19 2.69 -14.38 -15.48
CA TYR A 19 2.93 -14.03 -16.88
C TYR A 19 3.31 -15.24 -17.74
N ARG A 20 4.07 -16.20 -17.17
CA ARG A 20 4.41 -17.45 -17.85
C ARG A 20 3.15 -18.28 -18.09
N LEU A 21 2.34 -18.51 -17.07
CA LEU A 21 1.08 -19.23 -17.15
C LEU A 21 0.11 -18.59 -18.17
N ALA A 22 0.03 -17.26 -18.18
CA ALA A 22 -0.80 -16.54 -19.14
C ALA A 22 -0.37 -16.81 -20.60
N ARG A 23 0.96 -16.85 -20.87
CA ARG A 23 1.48 -17.19 -22.21
C ARG A 23 1.15 -18.64 -22.60
N GLU A 24 1.36 -19.59 -21.69
CA GLU A 24 1.07 -21.00 -21.90
C GLU A 24 -0.41 -21.24 -22.26
N HIS A 25 -1.31 -20.50 -21.61
CA HIS A 25 -2.77 -20.59 -21.84
C HIS A 25 -3.33 -19.57 -22.83
N ARG A 26 -2.48 -18.88 -23.59
CA ARG A 26 -2.87 -17.88 -24.60
C ARG A 26 -3.79 -16.78 -24.04
N ILE A 27 -3.61 -16.43 -22.77
CA ILE A 27 -4.33 -15.36 -22.10
C ILE A 27 -3.68 -14.02 -22.46
N ARG A 28 -4.47 -13.08 -22.95
CA ARG A 28 -4.02 -11.70 -23.18
C ARG A 28 -4.03 -10.95 -21.87
N ILE A 29 -2.87 -10.41 -21.46
CA ILE A 29 -2.76 -9.56 -20.27
C ILE A 29 -2.83 -8.08 -20.67
N ILE A 30 -3.67 -7.33 -19.95
CA ILE A 30 -3.58 -5.88 -19.82
C ILE A 30 -2.97 -5.61 -18.45
N ASP A 31 -1.74 -5.14 -18.43
CA ASP A 31 -1.00 -4.93 -17.18
C ASP A 31 -1.18 -3.49 -16.69
N ALA A 32 -1.95 -3.31 -15.62
CA ALA A 32 -2.15 -2.04 -14.93
C ALA A 32 -1.34 -1.94 -13.63
N THR A 33 -0.24 -2.69 -13.53
CA THR A 33 0.66 -2.62 -12.36
C THR A 33 1.21 -1.19 -12.20
N CYS A 34 1.14 -0.69 -10.96
CA CYS A 34 1.69 0.62 -10.63
C CYS A 34 3.19 0.70 -11.01
N PRO A 35 3.65 1.74 -11.71
CA PRO A 35 5.06 1.90 -12.09
C PRO A 35 6.03 1.81 -10.89
N VAL A 36 5.62 2.30 -9.71
CA VAL A 36 6.42 2.20 -8.48
C VAL A 36 6.61 0.74 -8.06
N VAL A 37 5.54 -0.07 -8.14
CA VAL A 37 5.60 -1.51 -7.83
C VAL A 37 6.46 -2.25 -8.86
N LEU A 38 6.31 -1.95 -10.15
CA LEU A 38 7.16 -2.53 -11.20
C LEU A 38 8.65 -2.22 -10.98
N GLN A 39 8.96 -1.00 -10.59
CA GLN A 39 10.34 -0.60 -10.29
C GLN A 39 10.88 -1.37 -9.09
N LEU A 40 10.07 -1.54 -8.04
CA LEU A 40 10.42 -2.33 -6.87
C LEU A 40 10.66 -3.80 -7.23
N GLN A 41 9.76 -4.43 -7.99
CA GLN A 41 9.92 -5.80 -8.47
C GLN A 41 11.24 -5.99 -9.24
N ARG A 42 11.56 -5.08 -10.17
CA ARG A 42 12.82 -5.12 -10.93
C ARG A 42 14.04 -4.99 -10.01
N ARG A 43 13.97 -4.13 -8.99
CA ARG A 43 15.07 -3.94 -8.04
C ARG A 43 15.28 -5.18 -7.18
N ILE A 44 14.22 -5.79 -6.66
CA ILE A 44 14.26 -7.04 -5.90
C ILE A 44 14.83 -8.17 -6.77
N HIS A 45 14.33 -8.32 -8.00
CA HIS A 45 14.82 -9.35 -8.92
C HIS A 45 16.32 -9.22 -9.23
N ARG A 46 16.80 -7.98 -9.45
CA ARG A 46 18.22 -7.71 -9.66
C ARG A 46 19.04 -8.08 -8.43
N CYS A 47 18.64 -7.61 -7.25
CA CYS A 47 19.32 -7.93 -6.00
C CYS A 47 19.34 -9.43 -5.75
N TYR A 48 18.24 -10.13 -5.98
CA TYR A 48 18.17 -11.59 -5.86
C TYR A 48 19.18 -12.30 -6.78
N ASN A 49 19.29 -11.89 -8.04
CA ASN A 49 20.25 -12.46 -8.98
C ASN A 49 21.71 -12.22 -8.57
N GLU A 50 21.99 -11.09 -7.92
CA GLU A 50 23.34 -10.77 -7.39
C GLU A 50 23.72 -11.68 -6.21
N ILE A 51 22.76 -12.07 -5.37
CA ILE A 51 23.01 -12.87 -4.16
C ILE A 51 22.65 -14.35 -4.28
N LYS A 52 22.04 -14.76 -5.40
CA LYS A 52 21.63 -16.14 -5.64
C LYS A 52 22.83 -17.09 -5.57
N GLY A 53 22.71 -18.15 -4.76
CA GLY A 53 23.77 -19.09 -4.49
C GLY A 53 24.72 -18.69 -3.36
N THR A 54 24.52 -17.54 -2.73
CA THR A 54 25.22 -17.15 -1.50
C THR A 54 24.34 -17.43 -0.27
N PRO A 55 24.90 -17.40 0.95
CA PRO A 55 24.10 -17.54 2.18
C PRO A 55 23.30 -16.28 2.53
N ALA A 56 23.37 -15.20 1.75
CA ALA A 56 22.69 -13.95 2.00
C ALA A 56 21.16 -14.10 2.02
N GLN A 57 20.49 -13.28 2.79
CA GLN A 57 19.05 -13.28 2.98
C GLN A 57 18.41 -12.05 2.32
N LEU A 58 17.40 -12.27 1.47
CA LEU A 58 16.54 -11.20 0.97
C LEU A 58 15.28 -11.14 1.83
N VAL A 59 15.02 -9.99 2.42
CA VAL A 59 13.95 -9.77 3.38
C VAL A 59 12.97 -8.73 2.85
N ILE A 60 11.68 -8.98 3.00
CA ILE A 60 10.60 -8.07 2.62
C ILE A 60 9.79 -7.73 3.87
N TYR A 61 9.86 -6.47 4.31
CA TYR A 61 8.98 -5.93 5.33
C TYR A 61 7.61 -5.61 4.71
N GLY A 62 6.62 -6.47 4.95
CA GLY A 62 5.33 -6.38 4.29
C GLY A 62 4.27 -7.31 4.89
N LYS A 63 3.01 -7.09 4.53
CA LYS A 63 1.88 -7.90 5.01
C LYS A 63 1.86 -9.25 4.29
N LYS A 64 1.97 -10.34 5.04
CA LYS A 64 1.89 -11.71 4.50
C LYS A 64 0.57 -11.93 3.78
N GLY A 65 0.62 -12.55 2.60
CA GLY A 65 -0.56 -12.81 1.78
C GLY A 65 -1.12 -11.60 1.02
N HIS A 66 -0.58 -10.41 1.22
CA HIS A 66 -0.96 -9.26 0.40
C HIS A 66 -0.51 -9.44 -1.05
N ALA A 67 -1.36 -9.05 -2.02
CA ALA A 67 -1.10 -9.26 -3.45
C ALA A 67 0.26 -8.68 -3.91
N GLU A 68 0.60 -7.46 -3.47
CA GLU A 68 1.89 -6.84 -3.77
C GLU A 68 3.06 -7.70 -3.23
N VAL A 69 2.98 -8.13 -1.96
CA VAL A 69 4.03 -8.93 -1.33
C VAL A 69 4.21 -10.28 -2.02
N ASN A 70 3.11 -10.92 -2.45
CA ASN A 70 3.17 -12.15 -3.25
C ASN A 70 3.90 -11.90 -4.58
N GLY A 71 3.63 -10.78 -5.24
CA GLY A 71 4.34 -10.36 -6.45
C GLY A 71 5.84 -10.11 -6.22
N LEU A 72 6.21 -9.52 -5.07
CA LEU A 72 7.60 -9.28 -4.68
C LEU A 72 8.36 -10.58 -4.37
N VAL A 73 7.76 -11.46 -3.56
CA VAL A 73 8.32 -12.78 -3.23
C VAL A 73 8.53 -13.61 -4.50
N GLY A 74 7.62 -13.53 -5.46
CA GLY A 74 7.75 -14.18 -6.75
C GLY A 74 8.97 -13.74 -7.58
N GLN A 75 9.55 -12.56 -7.31
CA GLN A 75 10.76 -12.09 -7.96
C GLN A 75 12.04 -12.80 -7.45
N THR A 76 11.92 -13.62 -6.41
CA THR A 76 13.02 -14.30 -5.71
C THR A 76 12.88 -15.82 -5.73
N ASP A 77 12.19 -16.37 -6.71
CA ASP A 77 11.84 -17.80 -6.77
C ASP A 77 11.17 -18.33 -5.48
N GLY A 78 10.51 -17.44 -4.73
CA GLY A 78 9.82 -17.76 -3.46
C GLY A 78 10.73 -17.82 -2.24
N THR A 79 12.02 -17.47 -2.33
CA THR A 79 13.00 -17.62 -1.25
C THR A 79 13.04 -16.41 -0.29
N ALA A 80 12.46 -15.26 -0.65
CA ALA A 80 12.46 -14.09 0.20
C ALA A 80 11.74 -14.34 1.54
N ILE A 81 12.33 -13.85 2.63
CA ILE A 81 11.77 -13.91 3.97
C ILE A 81 10.84 -12.71 4.16
N VAL A 82 9.56 -12.97 4.38
CA VAL A 82 8.60 -11.89 4.66
C VAL A 82 8.46 -11.72 6.18
N ILE A 83 8.67 -10.51 6.67
CA ILE A 83 8.39 -10.09 8.04
C ILE A 83 7.27 -9.03 8.03
N GLU A 84 6.25 -9.23 8.83
CA GLU A 84 5.10 -8.32 8.91
C GLU A 84 5.26 -7.31 10.03
N HIS A 85 5.83 -7.75 11.14
CA HIS A 85 6.16 -6.95 12.32
C HIS A 85 7.67 -7.04 12.59
N GLN A 86 8.23 -5.98 13.15
CA GLN A 86 9.68 -5.89 13.36
C GLN A 86 10.23 -7.02 14.26
N GLU A 87 9.45 -7.46 15.26
CA GLU A 87 9.84 -8.51 16.20
C GLU A 87 10.02 -9.87 15.50
N GLU A 88 9.35 -10.09 14.38
CA GLU A 88 9.53 -11.32 13.60
C GLU A 88 10.96 -11.45 13.05
N ALA A 89 11.70 -10.35 12.92
CA ALA A 89 13.09 -10.38 12.49
C ALA A 89 13.95 -11.22 13.45
N LEU A 90 13.68 -11.14 14.75
CA LEU A 90 14.45 -11.86 15.79
C LEU A 90 14.32 -13.40 15.70
N THR A 91 13.21 -13.87 15.16
CA THR A 91 12.92 -15.31 15.06
C THR A 91 13.11 -15.89 13.67
N ARG A 92 13.18 -15.05 12.64
CA ARG A 92 13.19 -15.49 11.24
C ARG A 92 14.47 -15.19 10.50
N LEU A 93 15.30 -14.27 10.98
CA LEU A 93 16.54 -13.90 10.34
C LEU A 93 17.74 -14.53 11.04
N ASP A 94 18.73 -14.87 10.25
CA ASP A 94 20.06 -15.28 10.71
C ASP A 94 20.99 -14.06 10.65
N PHE A 95 21.27 -13.47 11.79
CA PHE A 95 22.09 -12.26 11.90
C PHE A 95 23.60 -12.50 11.68
N SER A 96 24.00 -13.72 11.42
CA SER A 96 25.38 -14.08 11.00
C SER A 96 25.56 -14.03 9.48
N ARG A 97 24.51 -13.73 8.71
CA ARG A 97 24.50 -13.69 7.24
C ARG A 97 24.13 -12.32 6.73
N ASP A 98 24.62 -11.99 5.55
CA ASP A 98 24.27 -10.73 4.89
C ASP A 98 22.77 -10.59 4.68
N ILE A 99 22.24 -9.39 4.92
CA ILE A 99 20.81 -9.11 4.85
C ILE A 99 20.55 -7.96 3.86
N TYR A 100 19.58 -8.18 2.97
CA TYR A 100 19.08 -7.21 2.00
C TYR A 100 17.60 -6.98 2.28
N LEU A 101 17.25 -5.84 2.89
CA LEU A 101 15.89 -5.51 3.33
C LEU A 101 15.21 -4.57 2.34
N PHE A 102 14.01 -4.95 1.91
CA PHE A 102 13.08 -4.13 1.14
C PHE A 102 11.78 -3.92 1.91
N SER A 103 11.00 -2.90 1.54
CA SER A 103 9.67 -2.67 2.10
C SER A 103 8.59 -2.78 1.03
N GLN A 104 7.42 -3.33 1.40
CA GLN A 104 6.19 -3.12 0.66
C GLN A 104 5.89 -1.62 0.55
N THR A 105 5.39 -1.18 -0.60
CA THR A 105 5.23 0.25 -0.92
C THR A 105 4.28 1.00 0.03
N THR A 106 3.39 0.31 0.73
CA THR A 106 2.34 0.86 1.59
C THR A 106 2.59 0.70 3.10
N LYS A 107 3.76 0.22 3.51
CA LYS A 107 4.14 0.16 4.94
C LYS A 107 4.47 1.56 5.48
N SER A 108 4.48 1.71 6.81
CA SER A 108 4.85 2.96 7.45
C SER A 108 6.37 3.19 7.43
N LEU A 109 6.79 4.44 7.28
CA LEU A 109 8.20 4.84 7.36
C LEU A 109 8.78 4.58 8.74
N GLU A 110 8.00 4.86 9.78
CA GLU A 110 8.40 4.65 11.16
C GLU A 110 8.67 3.16 11.44
N GLY A 111 7.71 2.27 11.09
CA GLY A 111 7.87 0.82 11.29
C GLY A 111 9.03 0.25 10.47
N PHE A 112 9.28 0.78 9.27
CA PHE A 112 10.46 0.39 8.49
C PHE A 112 11.76 0.84 9.16
N GLY A 113 11.81 2.09 9.65
CA GLY A 113 12.96 2.60 10.39
C GLY A 113 13.27 1.78 11.66
N GLN A 114 12.22 1.46 12.45
CA GLN A 114 12.36 0.60 13.63
C GLN A 114 12.88 -0.80 13.25
N THR A 115 12.40 -1.37 12.14
CA THR A 115 12.88 -2.66 11.62
C THR A 115 14.36 -2.59 11.23
N VAL A 116 14.80 -1.51 10.58
CA VAL A 116 16.22 -1.27 10.22
C VAL A 116 17.09 -1.22 11.47
N GLU A 117 16.70 -0.45 12.48
CA GLU A 117 17.49 -0.32 13.71
C GLU A 117 17.52 -1.62 14.50
N LEU A 118 16.41 -2.36 14.57
CA LEU A 118 16.39 -3.66 15.23
C LEU A 118 17.34 -4.66 14.55
N ILE A 119 17.31 -4.77 13.22
CA ILE A 119 18.23 -5.66 12.48
C ILE A 119 19.67 -5.23 12.74
N ARG A 120 19.98 -3.92 12.61
CA ARG A 120 21.34 -3.38 12.83
C ARG A 120 21.91 -3.72 14.20
N ALA A 121 21.08 -3.65 15.24
CA ALA A 121 21.48 -3.94 16.61
C ALA A 121 21.85 -5.40 16.89
N HIS A 122 21.40 -6.35 16.03
CA HIS A 122 21.62 -7.78 16.23
C HIS A 122 22.63 -8.40 15.27
N LEU A 123 23.16 -7.64 14.30
CA LEU A 123 24.13 -8.16 13.33
C LEU A 123 25.42 -8.63 14.00
N ALA A 124 25.92 -9.77 13.55
CA ALA A 124 27.24 -10.23 13.91
C ALA A 124 28.33 -9.36 13.25
N ALA A 125 29.51 -9.35 13.85
CA ALA A 125 30.64 -8.60 13.31
C ALA A 125 30.99 -9.06 11.87
N GLY A 126 31.22 -8.09 10.98
CA GLY A 126 31.60 -8.36 9.59
C GLY A 126 30.44 -8.69 8.64
N VAL A 127 29.19 -8.73 9.11
CA VAL A 127 27.99 -8.94 8.28
C VAL A 127 27.60 -7.68 7.54
N HIS A 128 27.30 -7.78 6.26
CA HIS A 128 26.80 -6.68 5.45
C HIS A 128 25.27 -6.56 5.54
N PHE A 129 24.81 -5.37 5.90
CA PHE A 129 23.39 -5.04 5.90
C PHE A 129 23.10 -3.91 4.93
N ARG A 130 22.28 -4.20 3.95
CA ARG A 130 21.76 -3.21 3.00
C ARG A 130 20.24 -3.14 3.10
N TYR A 131 19.71 -1.94 3.22
CA TYR A 131 18.27 -1.72 3.23
C TYR A 131 17.89 -0.68 2.18
N PHE A 132 16.70 -0.84 1.67
CA PHE A 132 16.17 -0.02 0.59
C PHE A 132 14.81 0.51 1.01
N ASP A 133 14.74 1.81 1.25
CA ASP A 133 13.47 2.48 1.48
C ASP A 133 12.68 2.52 0.16
N THR A 134 11.77 1.57 0.03
CA THR A 134 10.91 1.39 -1.14
C THR A 134 9.45 1.77 -0.87
N ILE A 135 9.19 2.45 0.24
CA ILE A 135 7.88 2.98 0.59
C ILE A 135 7.50 4.11 -0.39
N CYS A 136 6.29 4.01 -0.94
CA CYS A 136 5.80 5.01 -1.87
C CYS A 136 5.52 6.34 -1.16
N ARG A 137 6.26 7.39 -1.52
CA ARG A 137 6.10 8.73 -0.93
C ARG A 137 4.72 9.34 -1.19
N GLN A 138 4.09 9.00 -2.31
CA GLN A 138 2.72 9.44 -2.56
C GLN A 138 1.72 8.84 -1.57
N VAL A 139 1.95 7.62 -1.09
CA VAL A 139 1.12 6.99 -0.05
C VAL A 139 1.44 7.60 1.31
N SER A 140 2.72 7.73 1.68
CA SER A 140 3.12 8.27 2.99
C SER A 140 2.76 9.76 3.16
N ASN A 141 2.98 10.58 2.12
CA ASN A 141 2.63 12.00 2.15
C ASN A 141 1.11 12.22 2.18
N ARG A 142 0.33 11.26 1.67
CA ARG A 142 -1.12 11.36 1.66
C ARG A 142 -1.72 11.34 3.07
N LEU A 143 -1.08 10.67 4.01
CA LEU A 143 -1.52 10.65 5.42
C LEU A 143 -1.42 12.04 6.05
N SER A 144 -0.32 12.76 5.85
CA SER A 144 -0.19 14.14 6.34
C SER A 144 -1.15 15.08 5.63
N THR A 145 -1.23 14.99 4.30
CA THR A 145 -2.14 15.82 3.50
C THR A 145 -3.60 15.65 3.91
N ILE A 146 -4.05 14.41 4.21
CA ILE A 146 -5.44 14.17 4.61
C ILE A 146 -5.73 14.72 6.01
N ARG A 147 -4.77 14.65 6.93
CA ARG A 147 -4.88 15.26 8.26
C ARG A 147 -4.98 16.78 8.17
N ASP A 148 -4.08 17.40 7.40
CA ASP A 148 -4.06 18.85 7.19
C ASP A 148 -5.34 19.34 6.49
N PHE A 149 -5.86 18.54 5.56
CA PHE A 149 -7.15 18.82 4.91
C PHE A 149 -8.29 18.76 5.91
N ALA A 150 -8.37 17.65 6.68
CA ALA A 150 -9.46 17.45 7.64
C ALA A 150 -9.48 18.52 8.74
N ALA A 151 -8.30 18.92 9.25
CA ALA A 151 -8.16 19.92 10.29
C ALA A 151 -8.62 21.33 9.87
N ARG A 152 -8.72 21.61 8.55
CA ARG A 152 -9.12 22.93 8.01
C ARG A 152 -10.61 23.08 7.73
N HIS A 153 -11.40 22.01 7.97
CA HIS A 153 -12.84 22.03 7.71
C HIS A 153 -13.62 21.71 8.99
N ASP A 154 -14.81 22.28 9.11
CA ASP A 154 -15.68 22.01 10.26
C ASP A 154 -16.33 20.62 10.18
N TYR A 155 -16.53 20.12 8.95
CA TYR A 155 -17.11 18.81 8.68
C TYR A 155 -16.45 18.16 7.45
N VAL A 156 -16.24 16.85 7.46
CA VAL A 156 -15.59 16.16 6.35
C VAL A 156 -16.37 14.92 5.92
N TYR A 157 -16.68 14.83 4.63
CA TYR A 157 -17.12 13.60 4.00
C TYR A 157 -15.94 12.91 3.36
N PHE A 158 -15.60 11.72 3.88
CA PHE A 158 -14.57 10.86 3.32
C PHE A 158 -15.20 9.77 2.46
N VAL A 159 -14.94 9.80 1.16
CA VAL A 159 -15.58 8.93 0.17
C VAL A 159 -14.67 7.75 -0.17
N ALA A 160 -15.10 6.51 0.10
CA ALA A 160 -14.38 5.31 -0.28
C ALA A 160 -15.28 4.07 -0.29
N GLY A 161 -14.89 3.04 -1.03
CA GLY A 161 -15.58 1.74 -1.00
C GLY A 161 -15.48 1.06 0.37
N LYS A 162 -16.58 0.49 0.87
CA LYS A 162 -16.68 -0.17 2.21
C LYS A 162 -15.60 -1.23 2.48
N LYS A 163 -15.09 -1.90 1.44
CA LYS A 163 -14.06 -2.95 1.53
C LYS A 163 -12.64 -2.45 1.23
N SER A 164 -12.44 -1.13 1.10
CA SER A 164 -11.14 -0.56 0.78
C SER A 164 -10.27 -0.44 2.04
N SER A 165 -9.28 -1.30 2.21
CA SER A 165 -8.33 -1.22 3.32
C SER A 165 -7.55 0.11 3.34
N ASN A 166 -7.18 0.63 2.16
CA ASN A 166 -6.54 1.94 2.04
C ASN A 166 -7.53 3.07 2.38
N GLY A 167 -8.80 2.92 1.97
CA GLY A 167 -9.86 3.86 2.31
C GLY A 167 -10.06 3.95 3.82
N GLN A 168 -10.15 2.81 4.50
CA GLN A 168 -10.32 2.79 5.95
C GLN A 168 -9.13 3.43 6.67
N MET A 169 -7.91 3.09 6.29
CA MET A 169 -6.69 3.66 6.90
C MET A 169 -6.63 5.20 6.74
N LEU A 170 -6.98 5.72 5.56
CA LEU A 170 -7.00 7.17 5.31
C LEU A 170 -8.13 7.85 6.07
N TYR A 171 -9.31 7.22 6.15
CA TYR A 171 -10.42 7.73 6.95
C TYR A 171 -10.09 7.81 8.44
N ASP A 172 -9.42 6.81 9.00
CA ASP A 172 -9.00 6.83 10.40
C ASP A 172 -8.08 8.03 10.68
N GLN A 173 -7.17 8.38 9.76
CA GLN A 173 -6.33 9.57 9.87
C GLN A 173 -7.14 10.87 9.73
N CYS A 174 -8.12 10.87 8.85
CA CYS A 174 -9.05 11.99 8.69
C CYS A 174 -9.82 12.24 9.99
N ARG A 175 -10.37 11.18 10.58
CA ARG A 175 -11.15 11.23 11.82
C ARG A 175 -10.31 11.61 13.04
N LEU A 176 -9.06 11.21 13.09
CA LEU A 176 -8.12 11.62 14.15
C LEU A 176 -7.86 13.14 14.13
N ALA A 177 -7.81 13.73 12.93
CA ALA A 177 -7.59 15.17 12.76
C ALA A 177 -8.89 15.98 12.91
N ASN A 178 -10.02 15.40 12.51
CA ASN A 178 -11.35 16.01 12.64
C ASN A 178 -12.37 14.94 13.03
N PRO A 179 -12.83 14.91 14.31
CA PRO A 179 -13.83 13.95 14.79
C PRO A 179 -15.18 14.03 14.06
N ARG A 180 -15.49 15.16 13.40
CA ARG A 180 -16.69 15.36 12.57
C ARG A 180 -16.48 14.87 11.12
N SER A 181 -15.61 13.88 10.92
CA SER A 181 -15.43 13.20 9.65
C SER A 181 -16.35 12.00 9.55
N VAL A 182 -17.06 11.87 8.44
CA VAL A 182 -18.00 10.79 8.14
C VAL A 182 -17.51 9.99 6.94
N PHE A 183 -17.48 8.66 7.07
CA PHE A 183 -17.19 7.76 5.96
C PHE A 183 -18.47 7.48 5.17
N ILE A 184 -18.41 7.66 3.85
CA ILE A 184 -19.49 7.31 2.94
C ILE A 184 -18.97 6.54 1.73
N SER A 185 -19.77 5.66 1.19
CA SER A 185 -19.46 4.93 -0.05
C SER A 185 -20.39 5.29 -1.20
N GLU A 186 -21.52 5.88 -0.93
CA GLU A 186 -22.56 6.23 -1.91
C GLU A 186 -23.20 7.57 -1.55
N VAL A 187 -23.62 8.33 -2.56
CA VAL A 187 -24.30 9.62 -2.38
C VAL A 187 -25.59 9.49 -1.58
N ALA A 188 -26.30 8.36 -1.72
CA ALA A 188 -27.55 8.08 -1.02
C ALA A 188 -27.40 7.99 0.51
N GLU A 189 -26.20 7.81 1.03
CA GLU A 189 -25.92 7.81 2.47
C GLU A 189 -26.03 9.22 3.10
N ILE A 190 -26.07 10.28 2.28
CA ILE A 190 -26.26 11.67 2.74
C ILE A 190 -27.74 12.01 2.72
N THR A 191 -28.39 11.84 3.87
CA THR A 191 -29.85 11.98 4.00
C THR A 191 -30.29 13.27 4.70
N GLU A 192 -29.41 13.85 5.51
CA GLU A 192 -29.72 14.99 6.37
C GLU A 192 -28.91 16.25 5.98
N PRO A 193 -29.44 17.45 6.21
CA PRO A 193 -28.65 18.66 6.06
C PRO A 193 -27.54 18.74 7.12
N LEU A 194 -26.57 19.61 6.87
CA LEU A 194 -25.49 19.85 7.81
C LEU A 194 -25.98 20.51 9.11
N PRO A 195 -25.31 20.27 10.24
CA PRO A 195 -25.53 21.01 11.46
C PRO A 195 -25.36 22.52 11.23
N PRO A 196 -26.19 23.38 11.89
CA PRO A 196 -26.19 24.83 11.62
C PRO A 196 -24.91 25.57 12.02
N ASP A 197 -24.04 24.93 12.79
CA ASP A 197 -22.71 25.43 13.19
C ASP A 197 -21.57 25.05 12.21
N VAL A 198 -21.90 24.40 11.10
CA VAL A 198 -20.93 24.02 10.06
C VAL A 198 -20.87 25.11 8.99
N HIS A 199 -19.71 25.75 8.85
CA HIS A 199 -19.45 26.80 7.87
C HIS A 199 -18.54 26.33 6.72
N SER A 200 -17.77 25.25 6.94
CA SER A 200 -16.91 24.69 5.92
C SER A 200 -17.00 23.16 5.86
N VAL A 201 -17.13 22.62 4.63
CA VAL A 201 -17.24 21.18 4.40
C VAL A 201 -16.14 20.73 3.45
N GLY A 202 -15.36 19.75 3.89
CA GLY A 202 -14.37 19.06 3.05
C GLY A 202 -14.95 17.79 2.44
N VAL A 203 -14.72 17.58 1.13
CA VAL A 203 -14.99 16.30 0.47
C VAL A 203 -13.67 15.72 -0.03
N CYS A 204 -13.30 14.55 0.45
CA CYS A 204 -12.09 13.87 0.06
C CYS A 204 -12.31 12.36 -0.04
N GLY A 205 -11.32 11.62 -0.49
CA GLY A 205 -11.50 10.17 -0.66
C GLY A 205 -10.21 9.39 -0.84
N ALA A 206 -10.33 8.07 -0.92
CA ALA A 206 -9.23 7.17 -1.19
C ALA A 206 -8.69 7.36 -2.63
N THR A 207 -7.47 6.84 -2.89
CA THR A 207 -6.83 6.91 -4.22
C THR A 207 -7.68 6.31 -5.34
N SER A 208 -8.47 5.28 -5.01
CA SER A 208 -9.35 4.59 -5.94
C SER A 208 -10.74 5.22 -6.07
N THR A 209 -11.04 6.28 -5.30
CA THR A 209 -12.34 6.97 -5.38
C THR A 209 -12.39 7.80 -6.65
N PRO A 210 -13.36 7.57 -7.54
CA PRO A 210 -13.50 8.36 -8.75
C PRO A 210 -13.83 9.83 -8.43
N LYS A 211 -13.27 10.75 -9.22
CA LYS A 211 -13.51 12.19 -9.04
C LYS A 211 -15.00 12.54 -9.17
N TRP A 212 -15.69 11.92 -10.14
CA TRP A 212 -17.12 12.16 -10.35
C TRP A 212 -17.97 11.84 -9.11
N LEU A 213 -17.62 10.79 -8.36
CA LEU A 213 -18.37 10.42 -7.14
C LEU A 213 -18.19 11.50 -6.04
N MET A 214 -16.98 12.05 -5.91
CA MET A 214 -16.73 13.16 -4.97
C MET A 214 -17.48 14.44 -5.39
N GLU A 215 -17.61 14.69 -6.69
CA GLU A 215 -18.38 15.80 -7.26
C GLU A 215 -19.89 15.63 -6.99
N GLU A 216 -20.44 14.43 -7.19
CA GLU A 216 -21.82 14.11 -6.85
C GLU A 216 -22.12 14.27 -5.35
N VAL A 217 -21.20 13.83 -4.49
CA VAL A 217 -21.28 14.04 -3.04
C VAL A 217 -21.35 15.53 -2.72
N ALA A 218 -20.47 16.33 -3.29
CA ALA A 218 -20.45 17.78 -3.07
C ALA A 218 -21.75 18.45 -3.55
N GLU A 219 -22.31 18.03 -4.67
CA GLU A 219 -23.56 18.55 -5.19
C GLU A 219 -24.76 18.15 -4.30
N ARG A 220 -24.80 16.91 -3.83
CA ARG A 220 -25.82 16.46 -2.89
C ARG A 220 -25.81 17.29 -1.60
N ILE A 221 -24.63 17.58 -1.06
CA ILE A 221 -24.48 18.41 0.14
C ILE A 221 -25.05 19.81 -0.12
N ARG A 222 -24.72 20.44 -1.26
CA ARG A 222 -25.25 21.75 -1.63
C ARG A 222 -26.78 21.74 -1.70
N THR A 223 -27.35 20.74 -2.38
CA THR A 223 -28.79 20.59 -2.56
C THR A 223 -29.56 20.46 -1.24
N LEU A 224 -28.97 19.77 -0.26
CA LEU A 224 -29.61 19.59 1.05
C LEU A 224 -29.51 20.83 1.96
N ASN A 225 -28.61 21.76 1.64
CA ASN A 225 -28.36 22.95 2.50
C ASN A 225 -28.70 24.26 1.77
N ALA A 226 -29.32 24.19 0.60
CA ALA A 226 -29.89 25.35 -0.12
C ALA A 226 -31.29 25.66 0.40
#